data_2cefbc134f04d25ede59b8a32265b0d9
#
_entry.id   2cefbc134f04d25ede59b8a32265b0d9
#
_cell.length_a   1.000
_cell.length_b   1.000
_cell.length_c   1.000
_cell.angle_alpha   90.00
_cell.angle_beta   90.00
_cell.angle_gamma   90.00
#
_symmetry.space_group_name_H-M   'P 1'
#
loop_
_entity.id
_entity.type
_entity.pdbx_description
1 polymer ?
#
loop_
_entity_poly.entity_id
_entity_poly.type
_entity_poly.pdbx_seq_one_letter_code
_entity_poly.pdbx_strand_id
1 'polypeptide(L)'
;MTIDTGVLLGAYAMSPADTADEERFYAGVADLGVGGLEFPLFQQGAPSLEPAWIARNVSPAWDLLITCIPTVMGRLSTAPGYGLASADEAGRRQALDDVARAQALALRLAEQHGRRRVVAIQVHSAPGPAGGSGDALARSLAQILAWDLAGARVLVEHCDTMVPGQDAAKGFLSIHDEIAAIVAAGAGSGTSTPGLSVNWGRSAIEGRCTQTPVGHVRAAVSAGVLGAVVFSGAADSPTSWGPPWSDAHIPPRGQAPGLDAASGSLLSGREITATLRAAGALPLIAVKVSVRPDDADVPTRLAVARAALDLVNLSRSPSGREQ
;
A
#
# COMPACT_ATOMS: atom_id res chain seq x y z
N MET A 1 -11.00 1.39 -19.99
CA MET A 1 -9.67 1.82 -20.49
C MET A 1 -8.71 1.73 -19.30
N THR A 2 -7.91 0.66 -19.24
CA THR A 2 -6.87 0.50 -18.20
C THR A 2 -5.75 1.45 -18.55
N ILE A 3 -5.56 2.49 -17.75
CA ILE A 3 -4.39 3.37 -17.85
C ILE A 3 -3.23 2.56 -17.28
N ASP A 4 -2.25 2.22 -18.10
CA ASP A 4 -0.98 1.68 -17.58
C ASP A 4 -0.24 2.82 -16.88
N THR A 5 -0.43 2.92 -15.57
CA THR A 5 0.21 3.95 -14.74
C THR A 5 1.67 3.63 -14.39
N GLY A 6 2.24 2.57 -14.98
CA GLY A 6 3.54 2.07 -14.55
C GLY A 6 3.51 1.46 -13.15
N VAL A 7 4.68 1.15 -12.60
CA VAL A 7 4.81 0.67 -11.21
C VAL A 7 4.98 1.88 -10.29
N LEU A 8 4.23 1.90 -9.18
CA LEU A 8 4.36 2.91 -8.14
C LEU A 8 5.44 2.49 -7.13
N LEU A 9 6.13 3.45 -6.54
CA LEU A 9 7.13 3.19 -5.49
C LEU A 9 6.67 3.77 -4.15
N GLY A 10 6.69 2.96 -3.10
CA GLY A 10 6.52 3.39 -1.72
C GLY A 10 7.83 4.00 -1.17
N ALA A 11 8.30 5.07 -1.81
CA ALA A 11 9.59 5.69 -1.55
C ALA A 11 9.77 6.12 -0.08
N TYR A 12 8.68 6.52 0.58
CA TYR A 12 8.71 6.96 1.96
C TYR A 12 9.20 5.89 2.95
N ALA A 13 9.06 4.59 2.61
CA ALA A 13 9.53 3.49 3.46
C ALA A 13 11.07 3.40 3.54
N MET A 14 11.76 4.10 2.65
CA MET A 14 13.22 4.17 2.62
C MET A 14 13.74 5.61 2.45
N SER A 15 12.91 6.63 2.72
CA SER A 15 13.34 8.03 2.65
C SER A 15 14.41 8.32 3.71
N PRO A 16 15.51 9.03 3.37
CA PRO A 16 16.45 9.51 4.35
C PRO A 16 15.79 10.48 5.33
N ALA A 17 16.36 10.56 6.55
CA ALA A 17 15.90 11.52 7.56
C ALA A 17 16.49 12.93 7.36
N ASP A 18 17.68 13.02 6.75
CA ASP A 18 18.31 14.31 6.42
C ASP A 18 17.62 14.94 5.21
N THR A 19 17.29 16.22 5.29
CA THR A 19 16.52 16.93 4.24
C THR A 19 17.26 16.99 2.90
N ALA A 20 18.60 17.20 2.92
CA ALA A 20 19.37 17.28 1.68
C ALA A 20 19.52 15.91 1.02
N ASP A 21 19.65 14.85 1.82
CA ASP A 21 19.64 13.48 1.34
C ASP A 21 18.25 13.06 0.84
N GLU A 22 17.17 13.49 1.51
CA GLU A 22 15.80 13.26 1.07
C GLU A 22 15.57 13.90 -0.31
N GLU A 23 15.97 15.14 -0.52
CA GLU A 23 15.86 15.82 -1.82
C GLU A 23 16.65 15.08 -2.90
N ARG A 24 17.90 14.66 -2.61
CA ARG A 24 18.70 13.86 -3.54
C ARG A 24 18.09 12.51 -3.85
N PHE A 25 17.48 11.88 -2.84
CA PHE A 25 16.81 10.61 -3.00
C PHE A 25 15.60 10.72 -3.93
N TYR A 26 14.68 11.67 -3.70
CA TYR A 26 13.52 11.86 -4.57
C TYR A 26 13.90 12.32 -5.98
N ALA A 27 14.96 13.10 -6.14
CA ALA A 27 15.52 13.41 -7.46
C ALA A 27 16.01 12.14 -8.17
N GLY A 28 16.73 11.25 -7.46
CA GLY A 28 17.16 9.96 -8.01
C GLY A 28 16.02 8.99 -8.30
N VAL A 29 14.91 9.03 -7.54
CA VAL A 29 13.70 8.25 -7.84
C VAL A 29 13.11 8.62 -9.19
N ALA A 30 13.24 9.87 -9.64
CA ALA A 30 12.77 10.28 -10.96
C ALA A 30 13.50 9.52 -12.10
N ASP A 31 14.75 9.12 -11.89
CA ASP A 31 15.56 8.37 -12.86
C ASP A 31 15.26 6.87 -12.86
N LEU A 32 14.41 6.39 -11.94
CA LEU A 32 14.02 4.97 -11.87
C LEU A 32 12.90 4.59 -12.85
N GLY A 33 12.28 5.56 -13.52
CA GLY A 33 11.20 5.30 -14.47
C GLY A 33 9.88 4.85 -13.81
N VAL A 34 9.64 5.24 -12.55
CA VAL A 34 8.40 4.93 -11.85
C VAL A 34 7.22 5.71 -12.42
N GLY A 35 6.04 5.10 -12.46
CA GLY A 35 4.80 5.78 -12.86
C GLY A 35 4.28 6.75 -11.80
N GLY A 36 4.75 6.63 -10.57
CA GLY A 36 4.34 7.48 -9.45
C GLY A 36 4.74 6.91 -8.10
N LEU A 37 4.08 7.40 -7.05
CA LEU A 37 4.40 7.04 -5.68
C LEU A 37 3.19 6.46 -4.93
N GLU A 38 3.43 5.48 -4.05
CA GLU A 38 2.60 5.31 -2.88
C GLU A 38 2.98 6.41 -1.89
N PHE A 39 2.05 7.34 -1.67
CA PHE A 39 2.27 8.57 -0.93
C PHE A 39 1.62 8.49 0.46
N PRO A 40 2.38 8.66 1.55
CA PRO A 40 1.86 8.48 2.89
C PRO A 40 1.03 9.67 3.36
N LEU A 41 -0.17 9.41 3.87
CA LEU A 41 -0.91 10.38 4.65
C LEU A 41 -0.43 10.30 6.11
N PHE A 42 0.44 11.19 6.51
CA PHE A 42 0.86 11.33 7.89
C PHE A 42 -0.14 12.17 8.69
N GLN A 43 0.09 12.32 9.98
CA GLN A 43 -0.68 13.22 10.84
C GLN A 43 -0.55 14.67 10.36
N GLN A 44 -1.52 15.49 10.72
CA GLN A 44 -1.52 16.90 10.37
C GLN A 44 -0.23 17.59 10.85
N GLY A 45 0.34 18.45 10.01
CA GLY A 45 1.60 19.14 10.30
C GLY A 45 2.86 18.35 9.91
N ALA A 46 2.74 17.15 9.32
CA ALA A 46 3.90 16.45 8.78
C ALA A 46 4.50 17.21 7.58
N PRO A 47 5.84 17.41 7.55
CA PRO A 47 6.49 18.18 6.48
C PRO A 47 6.16 17.69 5.07
N SER A 48 6.05 16.38 4.87
CA SER A 48 5.73 15.79 3.57
C SER A 48 4.33 16.12 3.02
N LEU A 49 3.44 16.68 3.84
CA LEU A 49 2.11 17.14 3.41
C LEU A 49 2.09 18.62 3.05
N GLU A 50 3.17 19.34 3.32
CA GLU A 50 3.30 20.77 3.00
C GLU A 50 3.45 20.97 1.48
N PRO A 51 2.76 21.98 0.89
CA PRO A 51 2.83 22.23 -0.54
C PRO A 51 4.26 22.42 -1.06
N ALA A 52 5.11 23.08 -0.29
CA ALA A 52 6.50 23.32 -0.67
C ALA A 52 7.32 22.03 -0.74
N TRP A 53 7.11 21.10 0.20
CA TRP A 53 7.75 19.78 0.18
C TRP A 53 7.29 18.97 -1.04
N ILE A 54 5.98 18.94 -1.29
CA ILE A 54 5.41 18.21 -2.44
C ILE A 54 5.96 18.81 -3.76
N ALA A 55 5.99 20.13 -3.90
CA ALA A 55 6.50 20.78 -5.10
C ALA A 55 7.98 20.47 -5.37
N ARG A 56 8.76 20.27 -4.32
CA ARG A 56 10.20 19.97 -4.41
C ARG A 56 10.50 18.51 -4.69
N ASN A 57 9.78 17.59 -4.05
CA ASN A 57 10.13 16.17 -4.00
C ASN A 57 9.23 15.28 -4.88
N VAL A 58 8.06 15.74 -5.31
CA VAL A 58 7.09 14.93 -6.04
C VAL A 58 6.93 15.44 -7.47
N SER A 59 7.50 14.72 -8.42
CA SER A 59 7.39 15.08 -9.84
C SER A 59 5.93 15.36 -10.24
N PRO A 60 5.63 16.46 -10.96
CA PRO A 60 4.29 16.74 -11.46
C PRO A 60 3.77 15.70 -12.47
N ALA A 61 4.65 14.89 -13.04
CA ALA A 61 4.27 13.81 -13.94
C ALA A 61 3.77 12.55 -13.22
N TRP A 62 4.14 12.36 -11.95
CA TRP A 62 3.80 11.15 -11.20
C TRP A 62 2.33 11.10 -10.79
N ASP A 63 1.77 9.90 -10.87
CA ASP A 63 0.51 9.58 -10.23
C ASP A 63 0.73 9.18 -8.77
N LEU A 64 -0.28 9.40 -7.91
CA LEU A 64 -0.16 9.13 -6.47
C LEU A 64 -1.23 8.13 -6.03
N LEU A 65 -0.80 7.12 -5.27
CA LEU A 65 -1.65 6.28 -4.44
C LEU A 65 -1.49 6.77 -3.00
N ILE A 66 -2.46 7.52 -2.47
CA ILE A 66 -2.38 7.98 -1.08
C ILE A 66 -2.69 6.81 -0.15
N THR A 67 -1.75 6.46 0.74
CA THR A 67 -1.97 5.45 1.78
C THR A 67 -2.21 6.09 3.14
N CYS A 68 -3.29 5.67 3.82
CA CYS A 68 -3.66 6.17 5.14
C CYS A 68 -3.00 5.39 6.29
N ILE A 69 -2.21 4.34 6.01
CA ILE A 69 -1.66 3.46 7.07
C ILE A 69 -0.86 4.20 8.15
N PRO A 70 -0.01 5.22 7.84
CA PRO A 70 0.73 5.91 8.88
C PRO A 70 -0.19 6.65 9.87
N THR A 71 -1.24 7.30 9.37
CA THR A 71 -2.25 7.94 10.23
C THR A 71 -3.00 6.90 11.07
N VAL A 72 -3.44 5.79 10.45
CA VAL A 72 -4.18 4.73 11.15
C VAL A 72 -3.35 4.17 12.30
N MET A 73 -2.09 3.80 12.06
CA MET A 73 -1.22 3.24 13.09
C MET A 73 -0.90 4.26 14.19
N GLY A 74 -0.66 5.52 13.83
CA GLY A 74 -0.44 6.59 14.79
C GLY A 74 -1.66 6.84 15.67
N ARG A 75 -2.90 6.76 15.15
CA ARG A 75 -4.13 6.90 15.94
C ARG A 75 -4.38 5.70 16.85
N LEU A 76 -4.21 4.48 16.33
CA LEU A 76 -4.45 3.26 17.11
C LEU A 76 -3.52 3.14 18.31
N SER A 77 -2.32 3.74 18.26
CA SER A 77 -1.39 3.73 19.40
C SER A 77 -1.95 4.43 20.64
N THR A 78 -2.92 5.35 20.48
CA THR A 78 -3.54 6.14 21.57
C THR A 78 -5.05 5.97 21.68
N ALA A 79 -5.70 5.48 20.62
CA ALA A 79 -7.15 5.31 20.52
C ALA A 79 -7.49 3.95 19.89
N PRO A 80 -7.55 2.85 20.69
CA PRO A 80 -7.78 1.50 20.15
C PRO A 80 -9.11 1.33 19.41
N GLY A 81 -10.10 2.17 19.70
CA GLY A 81 -11.40 2.19 19.00
C GLY A 81 -11.41 2.99 17.69
N TYR A 82 -10.28 3.55 17.26
CA TYR A 82 -10.19 4.31 16.01
C TYR A 82 -10.20 3.39 14.78
N GLY A 83 -10.94 3.79 13.72
CA GLY A 83 -10.84 3.14 12.41
C GLY A 83 -12.15 3.12 11.63
N LEU A 84 -12.10 2.92 10.32
CA LEU A 84 -13.27 2.89 9.45
C LEU A 84 -14.21 1.70 9.72
N ALA A 85 -13.68 0.61 10.27
CA ALA A 85 -14.46 -0.56 10.67
C ALA A 85 -14.94 -0.50 12.12
N SER A 86 -14.67 0.59 12.85
CA SER A 86 -14.96 0.68 14.28
C SER A 86 -16.45 0.54 14.59
N ALA A 87 -16.75 -0.24 15.63
CA ALA A 87 -18.06 -0.29 16.27
C ALA A 87 -18.35 0.96 17.11
N ASP A 88 -17.29 1.66 17.57
CA ASP A 88 -17.41 2.97 18.20
C ASP A 88 -17.58 4.05 17.13
N GLU A 89 -18.74 4.70 17.13
CA GLU A 89 -19.09 5.73 16.16
C GLU A 89 -18.16 6.96 16.24
N ALA A 90 -17.63 7.29 17.41
CA ALA A 90 -16.68 8.40 17.55
C ALA A 90 -15.35 8.07 16.87
N GLY A 91 -14.81 6.87 17.10
CA GLY A 91 -13.61 6.38 16.44
C GLY A 91 -13.78 6.24 14.92
N ARG A 92 -14.97 5.82 14.46
CA ARG A 92 -15.28 5.74 13.03
C ARG A 92 -15.33 7.12 12.38
N ARG A 93 -15.99 8.11 13.00
CA ARG A 93 -16.01 9.49 12.48
C ARG A 93 -14.63 10.10 12.40
N GLN A 94 -13.82 9.92 13.45
CA GLN A 94 -12.44 10.42 13.43
C GLN A 94 -11.63 9.82 12.26
N ALA A 95 -11.85 8.53 11.94
CA ALA A 95 -11.20 7.92 10.79
C ALA A 95 -11.69 8.51 9.45
N LEU A 96 -12.99 8.80 9.33
CA LEU A 96 -13.53 9.49 8.15
C LEU A 96 -12.96 10.91 8.00
N ASP A 97 -12.80 11.65 9.11
CA ASP A 97 -12.19 12.99 9.11
C ASP A 97 -10.73 12.93 8.63
N ASP A 98 -9.98 11.89 9.03
CA ASP A 98 -8.61 11.70 8.52
C ASP A 98 -8.60 11.31 7.02
N VAL A 99 -9.55 10.51 6.53
CA VAL A 99 -9.68 10.21 5.08
C VAL A 99 -10.10 11.46 4.29
N ALA A 100 -10.91 12.35 4.86
CA ALA A 100 -11.27 13.62 4.24
C ALA A 100 -10.03 14.52 3.98
N ARG A 101 -8.96 14.37 4.76
CA ARG A 101 -7.67 15.04 4.48
C ARG A 101 -7.01 14.50 3.20
N ALA A 102 -7.11 13.19 2.94
CA ALA A 102 -6.65 12.62 1.68
C ALA A 102 -7.47 13.11 0.49
N GLN A 103 -8.80 13.21 0.65
CA GLN A 103 -9.69 13.84 -0.32
C GLN A 103 -9.28 15.28 -0.62
N ALA A 104 -9.09 16.11 0.40
CA ALA A 104 -8.69 17.49 0.25
C ALA A 104 -7.34 17.62 -0.49
N LEU A 105 -6.39 16.73 -0.22
CA LEU A 105 -5.13 16.66 -0.97
C LEU A 105 -5.35 16.28 -2.44
N ALA A 106 -6.23 15.32 -2.72
CA ALA A 106 -6.54 14.89 -4.08
C ALA A 106 -7.17 16.03 -4.91
N LEU A 107 -8.14 16.73 -4.33
CA LEU A 107 -8.80 17.90 -4.97
C LEU A 107 -7.80 19.01 -5.24
N ARG A 108 -7.00 19.39 -4.24
CA ARG A 108 -5.97 20.43 -4.39
C ARG A 108 -4.97 20.09 -5.49
N LEU A 109 -4.46 18.86 -5.54
CA LEU A 109 -3.51 18.46 -6.57
C LEU A 109 -4.15 18.40 -7.96
N ALA A 110 -5.41 18.00 -8.07
CA ALA A 110 -6.13 18.02 -9.34
C ALA A 110 -6.34 19.43 -9.86
N GLU A 111 -6.73 20.38 -9.00
CA GLU A 111 -6.87 21.78 -9.33
C GLU A 111 -5.54 22.41 -9.77
N GLN A 112 -4.47 22.21 -8.99
CA GLN A 112 -3.14 22.76 -9.28
C GLN A 112 -2.55 22.29 -10.61
N HIS A 113 -2.86 21.07 -11.02
CA HIS A 113 -2.25 20.45 -12.21
C HIS A 113 -3.20 20.31 -13.40
N GLY A 114 -4.47 20.67 -13.27
CA GLY A 114 -5.47 20.52 -14.32
C GLY A 114 -5.72 19.05 -14.74
N ARG A 115 -5.32 18.08 -13.90
CA ARG A 115 -5.50 16.66 -14.14
C ARG A 115 -5.65 15.87 -12.84
N ARG A 116 -6.25 14.70 -12.91
CA ARG A 116 -6.21 13.74 -11.81
C ARG A 116 -4.73 13.39 -11.51
N ARG A 117 -4.27 13.66 -10.30
CA ARG A 117 -2.94 13.28 -9.79
C ARG A 117 -3.03 12.08 -8.85
N VAL A 118 -4.08 12.04 -8.03
CA VAL A 118 -4.32 10.91 -7.13
C VAL A 118 -5.15 9.88 -7.87
N VAL A 119 -4.56 8.71 -8.11
CA VAL A 119 -5.23 7.60 -8.82
C VAL A 119 -6.04 6.74 -7.86
N ALA A 120 -5.62 6.66 -6.58
CA ALA A 120 -6.38 5.97 -5.54
C ALA A 120 -6.07 6.53 -4.15
N ILE A 121 -7.03 6.38 -3.24
CA ILE A 121 -6.89 6.57 -1.79
C ILE A 121 -7.03 5.20 -1.14
N GLN A 122 -5.97 4.76 -0.47
CA GLN A 122 -5.87 3.45 0.16
C GLN A 122 -6.18 3.58 1.65
N VAL A 123 -7.31 3.02 2.04
CA VAL A 123 -7.86 3.02 3.41
C VAL A 123 -7.70 1.63 4.06
N HIS A 124 -8.02 1.50 5.34
CA HIS A 124 -7.74 0.29 6.12
C HIS A 124 -8.92 -0.08 7.01
N SER A 125 -9.06 -1.37 7.30
CA SER A 125 -10.17 -1.98 8.05
C SER A 125 -9.92 -2.06 9.57
N ALA A 126 -9.15 -1.10 10.11
CA ALA A 126 -8.98 -0.98 11.56
C ALA A 126 -10.34 -0.70 12.27
N PRO A 127 -10.48 -1.06 13.56
CA PRO A 127 -9.46 -1.61 14.46
C PRO A 127 -9.32 -3.15 14.46
N GLY A 128 -10.02 -3.89 13.64
CA GLY A 128 -10.03 -5.34 13.63
C GLY A 128 -11.25 -5.93 14.38
N PRO A 129 -11.38 -7.29 14.42
CA PRO A 129 -12.65 -7.95 14.79
C PRO A 129 -13.06 -7.75 16.24
N ALA A 130 -12.13 -7.45 17.15
CA ALA A 130 -12.47 -7.23 18.56
C ALA A 130 -13.20 -5.89 18.81
N GLY A 131 -13.00 -4.90 17.96
CA GLY A 131 -13.57 -3.56 18.10
C GLY A 131 -14.26 -3.03 16.84
N GLY A 132 -14.30 -3.85 15.77
CA GLY A 132 -14.82 -3.46 14.46
C GLY A 132 -15.66 -4.54 13.80
N SER A 133 -16.25 -4.19 12.64
CA SER A 133 -17.06 -5.09 11.85
C SER A 133 -17.04 -4.72 10.35
N GLY A 134 -17.32 -5.71 9.49
CA GLY A 134 -17.52 -5.50 8.06
C GLY A 134 -18.66 -4.51 7.76
N ASP A 135 -19.74 -4.54 8.54
CA ASP A 135 -20.86 -3.60 8.37
C ASP A 135 -20.46 -2.15 8.64
N ALA A 136 -19.64 -1.91 9.68
CA ALA A 136 -19.12 -0.58 9.96
C ALA A 136 -18.20 -0.10 8.84
N LEU A 137 -17.34 -0.98 8.33
CA LEU A 137 -16.49 -0.70 7.17
C LEU A 137 -17.34 -0.37 5.93
N ALA A 138 -18.36 -1.16 5.64
CA ALA A 138 -19.27 -0.94 4.50
C ALA A 138 -19.95 0.44 4.56
N ARG A 139 -20.44 0.84 5.75
CA ARG A 139 -21.04 2.17 5.96
C ARG A 139 -20.00 3.28 5.73
N SER A 140 -18.78 3.10 6.23
CA SER A 140 -17.70 4.08 6.02
C SER A 140 -17.32 4.21 4.57
N LEU A 141 -17.17 3.10 3.85
CA LEU A 141 -16.89 3.09 2.41
C LEU A 141 -18.00 3.76 1.60
N ALA A 142 -19.27 3.45 1.89
CA ALA A 142 -20.42 4.09 1.23
C ALA A 142 -20.41 5.61 1.43
N GLN A 143 -20.05 6.08 2.62
CA GLN A 143 -19.93 7.51 2.91
C GLN A 143 -18.79 8.16 2.12
N ILE A 144 -17.61 7.51 2.04
CA ILE A 144 -16.46 8.01 1.28
C ILE A 144 -16.77 8.05 -0.23
N LEU A 145 -17.48 7.04 -0.76
CA LEU A 145 -17.87 6.97 -2.17
C LEU A 145 -18.84 8.09 -2.60
N ALA A 146 -19.56 8.70 -1.65
CA ALA A 146 -20.42 9.84 -1.90
C ALA A 146 -19.64 11.18 -2.02
N TRP A 147 -18.35 11.19 -1.72
CA TRP A 147 -17.51 12.39 -1.82
C TRP A 147 -16.98 12.61 -3.23
N ASP A 148 -16.69 13.87 -3.57
CA ASP A 148 -15.84 14.15 -4.74
C ASP A 148 -14.38 13.81 -4.40
N LEU A 149 -13.84 12.81 -5.07
CA LEU A 149 -12.47 12.32 -4.87
C LEU A 149 -11.52 12.78 -5.98
N ALA A 150 -11.91 13.77 -6.79
CA ALA A 150 -11.16 14.19 -8.00
C ALA A 150 -10.84 13.02 -8.96
N GLY A 151 -11.73 12.03 -9.04
CA GLY A 151 -11.57 10.83 -9.87
C GLY A 151 -10.64 9.76 -9.29
N ALA A 152 -10.20 9.90 -8.04
CA ALA A 152 -9.45 8.84 -7.35
C ALA A 152 -10.37 7.66 -6.99
N ARG A 153 -9.83 6.44 -7.08
CA ARG A 153 -10.52 5.22 -6.61
C ARG A 153 -10.32 5.07 -5.10
N VAL A 154 -11.26 4.42 -4.43
CA VAL A 154 -11.08 3.97 -3.04
C VAL A 154 -10.58 2.53 -3.05
N LEU A 155 -9.50 2.25 -2.34
CA LEU A 155 -8.95 0.90 -2.16
C LEU A 155 -8.90 0.58 -0.66
N VAL A 156 -9.35 -0.61 -0.27
CA VAL A 156 -9.09 -1.16 1.06
C VAL A 156 -7.79 -1.96 0.97
N GLU A 157 -6.74 -1.56 1.67
CA GLU A 157 -5.52 -2.37 1.75
C GLU A 157 -5.71 -3.46 2.80
N HIS A 158 -5.67 -4.71 2.34
CA HIS A 158 -5.68 -5.85 3.24
C HIS A 158 -4.38 -5.87 4.05
N CYS A 159 -4.54 -5.80 5.35
CA CYS A 159 -3.50 -6.04 6.35
C CYS A 159 -3.77 -7.37 7.05
N ASP A 160 -2.74 -7.94 7.68
CA ASP A 160 -2.89 -9.20 8.41
C ASP A 160 -4.02 -9.13 9.46
N THR A 161 -4.84 -10.17 9.50
CA THR A 161 -5.88 -10.32 10.51
C THR A 161 -5.38 -11.08 11.74
N MET A 162 -6.21 -11.12 12.78
CA MET A 162 -5.94 -11.93 13.97
C MET A 162 -6.13 -13.41 13.64
N VAL A 163 -5.06 -14.21 13.76
CA VAL A 163 -5.09 -15.65 13.62
C VAL A 163 -4.84 -16.28 14.98
N PRO A 164 -5.68 -17.21 15.47
CA PRO A 164 -5.49 -17.84 16.77
C PRO A 164 -4.09 -18.47 16.92
N GLY A 165 -3.39 -18.15 18.00
CA GLY A 165 -2.05 -18.66 18.27
C GLY A 165 -0.91 -17.97 17.52
N GLN A 166 -1.19 -16.84 16.83
CA GLN A 166 -0.18 -16.02 16.17
C GLN A 166 -0.26 -14.57 16.63
N ASP A 167 0.89 -13.91 16.72
CA ASP A 167 0.96 -12.47 16.89
C ASP A 167 0.69 -11.80 15.53
N ALA A 168 -0.31 -10.93 15.50
CA ALA A 168 -0.62 -10.12 14.33
C ALA A 168 0.25 -8.85 14.29
N ALA A 169 0.69 -8.44 13.11
CA ALA A 169 1.37 -7.16 12.94
C ALA A 169 0.38 -5.98 12.98
N LYS A 170 -0.84 -6.16 12.46
CA LYS A 170 -1.91 -5.17 12.44
C LYS A 170 -3.19 -5.67 13.10
N GLY A 171 -3.61 -6.90 12.85
CA GLY A 171 -4.79 -7.51 13.43
C GLY A 171 -6.11 -6.88 12.95
N PHE A 172 -6.20 -6.50 11.68
CA PHE A 172 -7.38 -5.86 11.10
C PHE A 172 -8.45 -6.90 10.72
N LEU A 173 -9.46 -6.53 9.93
CA LEU A 173 -10.50 -7.46 9.51
C LEU A 173 -9.94 -8.53 8.57
N SER A 174 -10.63 -9.67 8.50
CA SER A 174 -10.29 -10.71 7.54
C SER A 174 -10.52 -10.23 6.10
N ILE A 175 -9.78 -10.82 5.16
CA ILE A 175 -9.98 -10.50 3.74
C ILE A 175 -11.41 -10.77 3.27
N HIS A 176 -12.08 -11.76 3.84
CA HIS A 176 -13.48 -12.09 3.52
C HIS A 176 -14.44 -11.00 3.99
N ASP A 177 -14.23 -10.46 5.20
CA ASP A 177 -15.04 -9.34 5.72
C ASP A 177 -14.79 -8.07 4.92
N GLU A 178 -13.56 -7.81 4.51
CA GLU A 178 -13.20 -6.67 3.66
C GLU A 178 -13.85 -6.78 2.27
N ILE A 179 -13.78 -7.95 1.61
CA ILE A 179 -14.45 -8.20 0.33
C ILE A 179 -15.96 -8.01 0.47
N ALA A 180 -16.58 -8.56 1.50
CA ALA A 180 -18.00 -8.41 1.74
C ALA A 180 -18.40 -6.94 1.94
N ALA A 181 -17.61 -6.18 2.71
CA ALA A 181 -17.84 -4.75 2.93
C ALA A 181 -17.68 -3.92 1.64
N ILE A 182 -16.68 -4.24 0.80
CA ILE A 182 -16.44 -3.60 -0.49
C ILE A 182 -17.63 -3.84 -1.43
N VAL A 183 -18.10 -5.08 -1.54
CA VAL A 183 -19.24 -5.45 -2.40
C VAL A 183 -20.52 -4.76 -1.91
N ALA A 184 -20.77 -4.76 -0.59
CA ALA A 184 -21.94 -4.11 0.00
C ALA A 184 -21.95 -2.60 -0.26
N ALA A 185 -20.80 -1.92 -0.08
CA ALA A 185 -20.68 -0.49 -0.33
C ALA A 185 -20.85 -0.15 -1.82
N GLY A 186 -20.32 -1.00 -2.72
CA GLY A 186 -20.41 -0.81 -4.17
C GLY A 186 -21.83 -0.98 -4.72
N ALA A 187 -22.64 -1.86 -4.13
CA ALA A 187 -24.02 -2.09 -4.56
C ALA A 187 -24.94 -0.86 -4.42
N GLY A 188 -24.60 0.03 -3.49
CA GLY A 188 -25.34 1.28 -3.24
C GLY A 188 -24.86 2.49 -4.05
N SER A 189 -23.67 2.42 -4.66
CA SER A 189 -23.07 3.53 -5.40
C SER A 189 -23.24 3.32 -6.90
N GLY A 190 -24.03 4.14 -7.56
CA GLY A 190 -24.32 4.01 -9.01
C GLY A 190 -23.11 4.23 -9.94
N THR A 191 -21.92 4.57 -9.45
CA THR A 191 -20.83 5.09 -10.30
C THR A 191 -19.43 4.54 -10.01
N SER A 192 -19.10 4.06 -8.82
CA SER A 192 -17.76 3.48 -8.55
C SER A 192 -17.80 2.46 -7.42
N THR A 193 -17.21 1.29 -7.68
CA THR A 193 -17.02 0.25 -6.66
C THR A 193 -15.63 0.41 -6.04
N PRO A 194 -15.50 0.35 -4.71
CA PRO A 194 -14.19 0.29 -4.07
C PRO A 194 -13.43 -0.96 -4.53
N GLY A 195 -12.12 -0.92 -4.44
CA GLY A 195 -11.30 -2.08 -4.72
C GLY A 195 -10.60 -2.62 -3.48
N LEU A 196 -10.06 -3.84 -3.60
CA LEU A 196 -9.14 -4.39 -2.61
C LEU A 196 -7.70 -4.22 -3.10
N SER A 197 -6.81 -3.78 -2.23
CA SER A 197 -5.36 -3.76 -2.43
C SER A 197 -4.74 -4.89 -1.62
N VAL A 198 -4.08 -5.84 -2.27
CA VAL A 198 -3.41 -6.95 -1.59
C VAL A 198 -1.94 -6.60 -1.37
N ASN A 199 -1.53 -6.45 -0.11
CA ASN A 199 -0.13 -6.32 0.27
C ASN A 199 0.47 -7.71 0.45
N TRP A 200 1.45 -8.06 -0.38
CA TRP A 200 2.04 -9.40 -0.43
C TRP A 200 2.63 -9.80 0.93
N GLY A 201 3.43 -8.93 1.54
CA GLY A 201 4.11 -9.21 2.81
C GLY A 201 3.13 -9.42 3.95
N ARG A 202 2.11 -8.55 4.06
CA ARG A 202 1.08 -8.68 5.10
C ARG A 202 0.25 -9.94 4.96
N SER A 203 -0.09 -10.31 3.72
CA SER A 203 -0.75 -11.59 3.46
C SER A 203 0.15 -12.78 3.81
N ALA A 204 1.45 -12.72 3.52
CA ALA A 204 2.40 -13.77 3.91
C ALA A 204 2.56 -13.86 5.44
N ILE A 205 2.56 -12.73 6.14
CA ILE A 205 2.57 -12.65 7.61
C ILE A 205 1.32 -13.33 8.19
N GLU A 206 0.13 -13.03 7.67
CA GLU A 206 -1.12 -13.65 8.12
C GLU A 206 -1.09 -15.17 8.03
N GLY A 207 -0.78 -15.70 6.87
CA GLY A 207 -0.82 -17.13 6.61
C GLY A 207 0.45 -17.89 6.97
N ARG A 208 1.49 -17.19 7.46
CA ARG A 208 2.83 -17.79 7.71
C ARG A 208 3.35 -18.60 6.52
N CYS A 209 3.01 -18.17 5.30
CA CYS A 209 3.47 -18.87 4.10
C CYS A 209 3.35 -17.98 2.83
N THR A 210 4.10 -18.35 1.79
CA THR A 210 4.14 -17.63 0.51
C THR A 210 2.91 -17.88 -0.39
N GLN A 211 2.04 -18.82 -0.03
CA GLN A 211 0.85 -19.16 -0.80
C GLN A 211 -0.33 -18.25 -0.46
N THR A 212 -0.39 -17.72 0.75
CA THR A 212 -1.48 -16.87 1.23
C THR A 212 -1.68 -15.65 0.35
N PRO A 213 -0.65 -14.87 -0.07
CA PRO A 213 -0.82 -13.73 -0.96
C PRO A 213 -1.51 -14.09 -2.28
N VAL A 214 -1.14 -15.21 -2.88
CA VAL A 214 -1.76 -15.71 -4.11
C VAL A 214 -3.23 -16.10 -3.88
N GLY A 215 -3.53 -16.73 -2.73
CA GLY A 215 -4.89 -17.05 -2.31
C GLY A 215 -5.75 -15.78 -2.16
N HIS A 216 -5.22 -14.77 -1.50
CA HIS A 216 -5.89 -13.48 -1.30
C HIS A 216 -6.15 -12.75 -2.63
N VAL A 217 -5.17 -12.73 -3.54
CA VAL A 217 -5.36 -12.17 -4.89
C VAL A 217 -6.47 -12.92 -5.63
N ARG A 218 -6.48 -14.26 -5.59
CA ARG A 218 -7.53 -15.06 -6.24
C ARG A 218 -8.91 -14.79 -5.65
N ALA A 219 -9.03 -14.64 -4.33
CA ALA A 219 -10.28 -14.28 -3.68
C ALA A 219 -10.80 -12.93 -4.16
N ALA A 220 -9.93 -11.91 -4.21
CA ALA A 220 -10.26 -10.58 -4.71
C ALA A 220 -10.64 -10.58 -6.19
N VAL A 221 -9.94 -11.36 -7.04
CA VAL A 221 -10.26 -11.53 -8.47
C VAL A 221 -11.62 -12.20 -8.63
N SER A 222 -11.88 -13.29 -7.89
CA SER A 222 -13.16 -14.02 -7.97
C SER A 222 -14.35 -13.17 -7.56
N ALA A 223 -14.14 -12.24 -6.63
CA ALA A 223 -15.15 -11.28 -6.20
C ALA A 223 -15.25 -10.04 -7.14
N GLY A 224 -14.37 -9.90 -8.13
CA GLY A 224 -14.34 -8.76 -9.04
C GLY A 224 -13.88 -7.45 -8.40
N VAL A 225 -13.16 -7.51 -7.27
CA VAL A 225 -12.79 -6.33 -6.48
C VAL A 225 -11.28 -6.06 -6.43
N LEU A 226 -10.44 -6.86 -7.08
CA LEU A 226 -8.99 -6.60 -7.08
C LEU A 226 -8.69 -5.22 -7.70
N GLY A 227 -8.09 -4.33 -6.93
CA GLY A 227 -7.75 -2.96 -7.34
C GLY A 227 -6.25 -2.70 -7.40
N ALA A 228 -5.47 -3.31 -6.50
CA ALA A 228 -4.02 -3.15 -6.45
C ALA A 228 -3.32 -4.37 -5.89
N VAL A 229 -2.01 -4.48 -6.20
CA VAL A 229 -1.07 -5.39 -5.53
C VAL A 229 0.15 -4.58 -5.10
N VAL A 230 0.52 -4.69 -3.84
CA VAL A 230 1.71 -4.06 -3.26
C VAL A 230 2.75 -5.14 -2.94
N PHE A 231 3.88 -5.09 -3.62
CA PHE A 231 5.00 -5.99 -3.36
C PHE A 231 5.90 -5.44 -2.24
N SER A 232 5.82 -6.09 -1.10
CA SER A 232 6.56 -5.84 0.12
C SER A 232 6.89 -7.20 0.70
N GLY A 233 8.17 -7.50 1.01
CA GLY A 233 8.56 -8.82 1.49
C GLY A 233 8.41 -8.99 2.99
N ALA A 234 8.43 -10.25 3.43
CA ALA A 234 8.50 -10.70 4.81
C ALA A 234 9.53 -11.82 4.93
N ALA A 235 9.91 -12.19 6.14
CA ALA A 235 10.80 -13.31 6.43
C ALA A 235 10.22 -14.21 7.52
N ASP A 236 10.52 -15.50 7.46
CA ASP A 236 10.13 -16.53 8.46
C ASP A 236 11.22 -16.77 9.52
N SER A 237 12.33 -16.10 9.38
CA SER A 237 13.50 -16.17 10.26
C SER A 237 14.01 -14.75 10.59
N PRO A 238 14.80 -14.59 11.67
CA PRO A 238 15.40 -13.29 12.01
C PRO A 238 16.27 -12.75 10.87
N THR A 239 16.14 -11.47 10.57
CA THR A 239 16.96 -10.76 9.58
C THR A 239 17.41 -9.41 10.14
N SER A 240 18.19 -8.64 9.38
CA SER A 240 18.51 -7.25 9.72
C SER A 240 17.27 -6.34 9.79
N TRP A 241 16.13 -6.78 9.27
CA TRP A 241 14.84 -6.07 9.35
C TRP A 241 14.04 -6.39 10.61
N GLY A 242 14.47 -7.33 11.44
CA GLY A 242 13.82 -7.67 12.71
C GLY A 242 13.51 -9.16 12.86
N PRO A 243 12.63 -9.48 13.83
CA PRO A 243 12.20 -10.85 14.08
C PRO A 243 11.36 -11.42 12.94
N PRO A 244 11.15 -12.74 12.91
CA PRO A 244 10.27 -13.39 11.92
C PRO A 244 8.89 -12.73 11.87
N TRP A 245 8.34 -12.66 10.66
CA TRP A 245 6.97 -12.18 10.40
C TRP A 245 6.72 -10.72 10.80
N SER A 246 7.76 -9.89 10.87
CA SER A 246 7.62 -8.45 11.04
C SER A 246 7.12 -7.79 9.75
N ASP A 247 6.24 -6.79 9.86
CA ASP A 247 5.84 -5.92 8.73
C ASP A 247 6.94 -4.86 8.47
N ALA A 248 8.07 -5.31 7.94
CA ALA A 248 9.29 -4.53 7.82
C ALA A 248 9.63 -4.14 6.36
N HIS A 249 8.75 -4.46 5.42
CA HIS A 249 8.92 -4.11 4.01
C HIS A 249 10.25 -4.58 3.42
N ILE A 250 10.61 -5.85 3.67
CA ILE A 250 11.87 -6.44 3.19
C ILE A 250 11.88 -6.41 1.66
N PRO A 251 12.97 -6.00 0.99
CA PRO A 251 13.09 -6.12 -0.46
C PRO A 251 12.94 -7.57 -0.93
N PRO A 252 12.57 -7.81 -2.18
CA PRO A 252 12.58 -9.17 -2.71
C PRO A 252 14.02 -9.73 -2.71
N ARG A 253 14.18 -11.02 -2.46
CA ARG A 253 15.47 -11.67 -2.67
C ARG A 253 15.75 -11.82 -4.16
N GLY A 254 16.99 -11.58 -4.55
CA GLY A 254 17.45 -11.66 -5.93
C GLY A 254 18.97 -11.63 -6.03
N GLN A 255 19.50 -11.71 -7.25
CA GLN A 255 20.94 -11.68 -7.51
C GLN A 255 21.45 -10.28 -7.90
N ALA A 256 20.55 -9.31 -8.04
CA ALA A 256 20.95 -7.96 -8.40
C ALA A 256 21.68 -7.28 -7.22
N PRO A 257 22.73 -6.51 -7.47
CA PRO A 257 23.31 -5.64 -6.46
C PRO A 257 22.24 -4.76 -5.81
N GLY A 258 22.26 -4.64 -4.49
CA GLY A 258 21.22 -3.97 -3.70
C GLY A 258 20.18 -4.93 -3.09
N LEU A 259 20.07 -6.19 -3.54
CA LEU A 259 19.22 -7.21 -2.94
C LEU A 259 19.99 -8.22 -2.07
N ASP A 260 21.30 -8.13 -2.01
CA ASP A 260 22.16 -9.07 -1.28
C ASP A 260 21.78 -9.19 0.21
N ALA A 261 21.46 -8.06 0.84
CA ALA A 261 21.04 -8.02 2.24
C ALA A 261 19.68 -8.70 2.48
N ALA A 262 18.85 -8.82 1.44
CA ALA A 262 17.49 -9.36 1.51
C ALA A 262 17.41 -10.87 1.24
N SER A 263 18.52 -11.62 1.36
CA SER A 263 18.58 -13.06 1.08
C SER A 263 17.57 -13.89 1.89
N GLY A 264 17.19 -13.44 3.09
CA GLY A 264 16.16 -14.04 3.94
C GLY A 264 14.72 -13.70 3.55
N SER A 265 14.50 -12.86 2.55
CA SER A 265 13.14 -12.51 2.11
C SER A 265 12.42 -13.72 1.49
N LEU A 266 11.17 -13.91 1.89
CA LEU A 266 10.28 -14.90 1.26
C LEU A 266 9.78 -14.45 -0.11
N LEU A 267 9.75 -13.14 -0.37
CA LEU A 267 9.39 -12.59 -1.67
C LEU A 267 10.55 -12.77 -2.66
N SER A 268 10.29 -13.37 -3.82
CA SER A 268 11.25 -13.48 -4.93
C SER A 268 10.55 -13.25 -6.26
N GLY A 269 11.30 -13.28 -7.38
CA GLY A 269 10.74 -13.20 -8.72
C GLY A 269 9.70 -14.27 -9.01
N ARG A 270 9.85 -15.47 -8.43
CA ARG A 270 8.87 -16.56 -8.55
C ARG A 270 7.54 -16.18 -7.88
N GLU A 271 7.57 -15.68 -6.66
CA GLU A 271 6.38 -15.28 -5.90
C GLU A 271 5.70 -14.06 -6.53
N ILE A 272 6.49 -13.11 -7.05
CA ILE A 272 5.97 -11.96 -7.81
C ILE A 272 5.23 -12.46 -9.05
N THR A 273 5.87 -13.32 -9.85
CA THR A 273 5.27 -13.91 -11.08
C THR A 273 3.99 -14.69 -10.76
N ALA A 274 4.00 -15.53 -9.71
CA ALA A 274 2.83 -16.30 -9.31
C ALA A 274 1.65 -15.39 -8.91
N THR A 275 1.95 -14.31 -8.18
CA THR A 275 0.96 -13.32 -7.74
C THR A 275 0.37 -12.56 -8.94
N LEU A 276 1.21 -12.11 -9.87
CA LEU A 276 0.78 -11.41 -11.09
C LEU A 276 -0.03 -12.31 -12.03
N ARG A 277 0.32 -13.59 -12.14
CA ARG A 277 -0.49 -14.56 -12.88
C ARG A 277 -1.88 -14.75 -12.25
N ALA A 278 -1.96 -14.80 -10.92
CA ALA A 278 -3.23 -14.90 -10.22
C ALA A 278 -4.09 -13.64 -10.38
N ALA A 279 -3.48 -12.47 -10.47
CA ALA A 279 -4.17 -11.20 -10.67
C ALA A 279 -4.79 -11.07 -12.07
N GLY A 280 -4.26 -11.73 -13.09
CA GLY A 280 -4.77 -11.66 -14.46
C GLY A 280 -4.63 -10.28 -15.09
N ALA A 281 -5.74 -9.57 -15.29
CA ALA A 281 -5.72 -8.18 -15.72
C ALA A 281 -4.99 -7.32 -14.67
N LEU A 282 -4.05 -6.48 -15.14
CA LEU A 282 -3.15 -5.78 -14.22
C LEU A 282 -3.89 -4.69 -13.43
N PRO A 283 -3.98 -4.84 -12.10
CA PRO A 283 -4.39 -3.77 -11.20
C PRO A 283 -3.29 -2.69 -11.11
N LEU A 284 -3.47 -1.71 -10.25
CA LEU A 284 -2.34 -0.88 -9.80
C LEU A 284 -1.27 -1.76 -9.14
N ILE A 285 -0.01 -1.53 -9.46
CA ILE A 285 1.10 -2.26 -8.87
C ILE A 285 1.99 -1.27 -8.13
N ALA A 286 2.32 -1.59 -6.90
CA ALA A 286 3.28 -0.83 -6.11
C ALA A 286 4.41 -1.74 -5.58
N VAL A 287 5.60 -1.18 -5.46
CA VAL A 287 6.75 -1.76 -4.74
C VAL A 287 6.97 -0.93 -3.50
N LYS A 288 6.94 -1.57 -2.33
CA LYS A 288 7.14 -0.91 -1.05
C LYS A 288 8.18 -1.69 -0.27
N VAL A 289 9.39 -1.16 -0.24
CA VAL A 289 10.55 -1.81 0.39
C VAL A 289 11.31 -0.81 1.25
N SER A 290 11.99 -1.31 2.27
CA SER A 290 12.87 -0.56 3.14
C SER A 290 14.33 -0.97 2.92
N VAL A 291 15.26 -0.25 3.48
CA VAL A 291 16.70 -0.49 3.35
C VAL A 291 17.32 -0.79 4.70
N ARG A 292 18.38 -1.57 4.72
CA ARG A 292 19.23 -1.77 5.90
C ARG A 292 20.72 -1.64 5.50
N PRO A 293 21.56 -1.02 6.36
CA PRO A 293 21.15 -0.36 7.61
C PRO A 293 20.27 0.87 7.37
N ASP A 294 19.60 1.38 8.41
CA ASP A 294 18.63 2.50 8.29
C ASP A 294 19.32 3.81 7.84
N ASP A 295 20.59 3.97 8.13
CA ASP A 295 21.45 5.09 7.74
C ASP A 295 22.16 4.89 6.40
N ALA A 296 21.77 3.88 5.60
CA ALA A 296 22.32 3.67 4.26
C ALA A 296 22.25 4.96 3.43
N ASP A 297 23.28 5.19 2.62
CA ASP A 297 23.37 6.37 1.76
C ASP A 297 22.33 6.37 0.62
N VAL A 298 22.19 7.51 -0.04
CA VAL A 298 21.22 7.69 -1.15
C VAL A 298 21.50 6.73 -2.30
N PRO A 299 22.74 6.52 -2.79
CA PRO A 299 23.02 5.54 -3.82
C PRO A 299 22.56 4.12 -3.48
N THR A 300 22.79 3.67 -2.26
CA THR A 300 22.37 2.35 -1.77
C THR A 300 20.84 2.23 -1.78
N ARG A 301 20.10 3.25 -1.29
CA ARG A 301 18.64 3.27 -1.32
C ARG A 301 18.09 3.18 -2.74
N LEU A 302 18.67 3.94 -3.67
CA LEU A 302 18.28 3.92 -5.08
C LEU A 302 18.61 2.60 -5.76
N ALA A 303 19.74 1.96 -5.41
CA ALA A 303 20.08 0.63 -5.93
C ALA A 303 19.08 -0.44 -5.49
N VAL A 304 18.67 -0.42 -4.22
CA VAL A 304 17.62 -1.32 -3.69
C VAL A 304 16.29 -1.08 -4.39
N ALA A 305 15.86 0.18 -4.52
CA ALA A 305 14.62 0.53 -5.21
C ALA A 305 14.64 0.06 -6.67
N ARG A 306 15.72 0.35 -7.40
CA ARG A 306 15.89 -0.07 -8.80
C ARG A 306 15.81 -1.58 -8.93
N ALA A 307 16.57 -2.33 -8.15
CA ALA A 307 16.60 -3.79 -8.23
C ALA A 307 15.23 -4.42 -7.93
N ALA A 308 14.48 -3.89 -6.96
CA ALA A 308 13.14 -4.35 -6.65
C ALA A 308 12.14 -4.03 -7.79
N LEU A 309 12.21 -2.83 -8.37
CA LEU A 309 11.39 -2.41 -9.51
C LEU A 309 11.68 -3.26 -10.75
N ASP A 310 12.95 -3.49 -11.07
CA ASP A 310 13.37 -4.29 -12.22
C ASP A 310 12.84 -5.72 -12.11
N LEU A 311 12.90 -6.33 -10.92
CA LEU A 311 12.38 -7.67 -10.70
C LEU A 311 10.86 -7.75 -10.93
N VAL A 312 10.11 -6.74 -10.48
CA VAL A 312 8.66 -6.66 -10.73
C VAL A 312 8.37 -6.44 -12.22
N ASN A 313 9.10 -5.55 -12.88
CA ASN A 313 8.92 -5.26 -14.31
C ASN A 313 9.24 -6.48 -15.19
N LEU A 314 10.30 -7.22 -14.89
CA LEU A 314 10.63 -8.48 -15.57
C LEU A 314 9.49 -9.51 -15.43
N SER A 315 8.91 -9.62 -14.23
CA SER A 315 7.80 -10.54 -13.95
C SER A 315 6.48 -10.14 -14.63
N ARG A 316 6.31 -8.86 -15.01
CA ARG A 316 5.14 -8.35 -15.77
C ARG A 316 5.23 -8.67 -17.26
N SER A 317 6.42 -8.82 -17.80
CA SER A 317 6.64 -9.04 -19.23
C SER A 317 6.08 -10.38 -19.70
N PRO A 318 5.52 -10.50 -20.91
CA PRO A 318 5.00 -11.77 -21.44
C PRO A 318 6.04 -12.90 -21.41
N SER A 319 7.30 -12.61 -21.72
CA SER A 319 8.42 -13.56 -21.66
C SER A 319 8.76 -14.03 -20.22
N GLY A 320 8.50 -13.22 -19.21
CA GLY A 320 8.68 -13.59 -17.81
C GLY A 320 7.54 -14.46 -17.24
N ARG A 321 6.42 -14.57 -17.95
CA ARG A 321 5.27 -15.40 -17.54
C ARG A 321 5.36 -16.85 -18.02
N GLU A 322 6.29 -17.16 -18.91
CA GLU A 322 6.50 -18.51 -19.50
C GLU A 322 7.58 -19.33 -18.77
N GLN A 323 8.33 -18.74 -17.84
CA GLN A 323 9.32 -19.42 -17.01
C GLN A 323 8.72 -19.72 -15.62
#